data_ee07b5d735e35a16a1810501aeea8160
#
_entry.id   ee07b5d735e35a16a1810501aeea8160
#
_cell.length_a   1.000
_cell.length_b   1.000
_cell.length_c   1.000
_cell.angle_alpha   90.00
_cell.angle_beta   90.00
_cell.angle_gamma   90.00
#
_symmetry.space_group_name_H-M   'P 1'
#
loop_
_entity.id
_entity.type
_entity.pdbx_description
1 polymer ?
#
loop_
_entity_poly.entity_id
_entity_poly.type
_entity_poly.pdbx_seq_one_letter_code
_entity_poly.pdbx_strand_id
1 'polypeptide(L)'
;MTYPMPDTPNILDQRCPAQQALDTIADKWAAIIVYALSSGTMRFGELQRSIGGVSQKMLTQTLRNLERDGLVERTVFPVVPPRVEYRLSELGKTLCEPLGALCRWAEQHMGEVQAARERYRAGE
;
A
#
# COMPACT_ATOMS: atom_id res chain seq x y z
N MET A 1 22.00 12.15 -15.78
CA MET A 1 20.57 12.13 -15.80
C MET A 1 20.01 13.49 -15.59
N THR A 2 19.20 13.88 -16.50
CA THR A 2 18.57 15.17 -16.40
C THR A 2 17.52 15.09 -15.32
N TYR A 3 17.61 15.95 -14.36
CA TYR A 3 16.69 15.95 -13.35
C TYR A 3 15.48 16.64 -13.72
N PRO A 4 14.50 16.33 -13.05
CA PRO A 4 13.19 16.50 -13.56
C PRO A 4 12.80 17.93 -13.81
N MET A 5 11.68 18.11 -14.47
CA MET A 5 11.06 19.40 -14.69
C MET A 5 10.88 20.14 -13.38
N PRO A 6 10.82 21.48 -13.40
CA PRO A 6 10.73 22.24 -12.15
C PRO A 6 9.54 21.86 -11.28
N ASP A 7 8.46 21.38 -11.86
CA ASP A 7 7.29 20.96 -11.10
C ASP A 7 7.33 19.49 -10.68
N THR A 8 8.42 18.79 -11.04
CA THR A 8 8.58 17.39 -10.68
C THR A 8 9.31 17.28 -9.36
N PRO A 9 8.85 16.43 -8.44
CA PRO A 9 9.51 16.30 -7.13
C PRO A 9 10.95 15.84 -7.28
N ASN A 10 11.82 16.38 -6.45
CA ASN A 10 13.20 15.93 -6.39
C ASN A 10 13.30 14.80 -5.38
N ILE A 11 13.10 13.60 -5.85
CA ILE A 11 13.06 12.41 -4.99
C ILE A 11 14.39 12.11 -4.33
N LEU A 12 15.48 12.72 -4.80
CA LEU A 12 16.80 12.52 -4.19
C LEU A 12 16.99 13.34 -2.93
N ASP A 13 16.13 14.33 -2.70
CA ASP A 13 16.20 15.16 -1.49
C ASP A 13 15.41 14.48 -0.39
N GLN A 14 16.06 14.24 0.77
CA GLN A 14 15.40 13.59 1.91
C GLN A 14 14.17 14.34 2.39
N ARG A 15 14.10 15.65 2.14
CA ARG A 15 12.95 16.46 2.56
C ARG A 15 11.82 16.43 1.54
N CYS A 16 12.04 15.80 0.40
CA CYS A 16 11.03 15.72 -0.63
C CYS A 16 9.82 14.91 -0.16
N PRO A 17 8.60 15.44 -0.34
CA PRO A 17 7.40 14.67 0.01
C PRO A 17 7.32 13.31 -0.66
N ALA A 18 7.90 13.16 -1.86
CA ALA A 18 7.91 11.87 -2.54
C ALA A 18 8.71 10.82 -1.77
N GLN A 19 9.85 11.21 -1.16
CA GLN A 19 10.60 10.29 -0.33
C GLN A 19 9.83 9.90 0.93
N GLN A 20 9.17 10.87 1.55
CA GLN A 20 8.33 10.59 2.72
C GLN A 20 7.17 9.65 2.37
N ALA A 21 6.58 9.85 1.20
CA ALA A 21 5.51 8.98 0.74
C ALA A 21 6.01 7.55 0.53
N LEU A 22 7.21 7.39 -0.02
CA LEU A 22 7.80 6.07 -0.20
C LEU A 22 8.02 5.38 1.15
N ASP A 23 8.46 6.12 2.16
CA ASP A 23 8.61 5.55 3.50
C ASP A 23 7.26 5.04 4.03
N THR A 24 6.19 5.80 3.80
CA THR A 24 4.86 5.45 4.29
C THR A 24 4.33 4.20 3.61
N ILE A 25 4.54 4.06 2.30
CA ILE A 25 3.98 2.95 1.52
C ILE A 25 5.00 1.88 1.15
N ALA A 26 6.24 2.00 1.64
CA ALA A 26 7.28 0.98 1.40
C ALA A 26 6.94 -0.33 2.08
N ASP A 27 6.17 -0.29 3.15
CA ASP A 27 5.65 -1.50 3.75
C ASP A 27 4.66 -2.14 2.78
N LYS A 28 5.00 -3.31 2.32
CA LYS A 28 4.20 -4.09 1.40
C LYS A 28 2.76 -4.23 1.89
N TRP A 29 2.57 -4.45 3.19
CA TRP A 29 1.23 -4.66 3.74
C TRP A 29 0.40 -3.39 3.73
N ALA A 30 1.03 -2.21 3.90
CA ALA A 30 0.32 -0.94 3.82
C ALA A 30 -0.30 -0.75 2.44
N ALA A 31 0.50 -0.96 1.38
CA ALA A 31 0.03 -0.83 0.02
C ALA A 31 -1.10 -1.83 -0.29
N ILE A 32 -0.93 -3.08 0.15
CA ILE A 32 -1.93 -4.13 -0.09
C ILE A 32 -3.25 -3.80 0.62
N ILE A 33 -3.18 -3.32 1.87
CA ILE A 33 -4.39 -2.96 2.62
C ILE A 33 -5.13 -1.80 1.95
N VAL A 34 -4.40 -0.77 1.53
CA VAL A 34 -5.01 0.35 0.81
C VAL A 34 -5.73 -0.15 -0.44
N TYR A 35 -5.07 -1.03 -1.19
CA TYR A 35 -5.68 -1.61 -2.39
C TYR A 35 -6.93 -2.41 -2.05
N ALA A 36 -6.86 -3.24 -1.00
CA ALA A 36 -8.00 -4.06 -0.58
C ALA A 36 -9.19 -3.18 -0.19
N LEU A 37 -8.94 -2.08 0.52
CA LEU A 37 -10.00 -1.17 0.95
C LEU A 37 -10.51 -0.27 -0.17
N SER A 38 -9.85 -0.27 -1.33
CA SER A 38 -10.28 0.56 -2.45
C SER A 38 -11.66 0.16 -2.97
N SER A 39 -12.07 -1.08 -2.76
CA SER A 39 -13.37 -1.56 -3.19
C SER A 39 -14.48 -1.34 -2.15
N GLY A 40 -14.14 -0.85 -0.96
CA GLY A 40 -15.15 -0.52 0.04
C GLY A 40 -14.72 -0.87 1.45
N THR A 41 -15.62 -0.62 2.38
CA THR A 41 -15.43 -0.88 3.80
C THR A 41 -15.29 -2.37 4.06
N MET A 42 -14.37 -2.74 4.94
CA MET A 42 -14.17 -4.14 5.32
C MET A 42 -13.95 -4.27 6.82
N ARG A 43 -14.37 -5.41 7.35
CA ARG A 43 -14.07 -5.78 8.73
C ARG A 43 -12.69 -6.42 8.78
N PHE A 44 -12.12 -6.46 9.98
CA PHE A 44 -10.80 -7.04 10.20
C PHE A 44 -10.69 -8.46 9.62
N GLY A 45 -11.67 -9.31 9.94
CA GLY A 45 -11.66 -10.70 9.46
C GLY A 45 -11.74 -10.79 7.94
N GLU A 46 -12.51 -9.89 7.32
CA GLU A 46 -12.60 -9.86 5.86
C GLU A 46 -11.27 -9.46 5.23
N LEU A 47 -10.60 -8.46 5.82
CA LEU A 47 -9.29 -8.05 5.35
C LEU A 47 -8.29 -9.20 5.45
N GLN A 48 -8.27 -9.87 6.61
CA GLN A 48 -7.33 -10.96 6.82
C GLN A 48 -7.55 -12.11 5.84
N ARG A 49 -8.80 -12.41 5.55
CA ARG A 49 -9.11 -13.47 4.56
C ARG A 49 -8.79 -13.04 3.14
N SER A 50 -8.94 -11.76 2.83
CA SER A 50 -8.70 -11.24 1.49
C SER A 50 -7.22 -11.12 1.17
N ILE A 51 -6.38 -10.94 2.19
CA ILE A 51 -4.94 -10.72 2.01
C ILE A 51 -4.21 -11.99 2.37
N GLY A 52 -3.60 -12.63 1.38
CA GLY A 52 -2.86 -13.86 1.63
C GLY A 52 -1.56 -13.60 2.37
N GLY A 53 -1.30 -14.41 3.38
CA GLY A 53 0.00 -14.41 4.05
C GLY A 53 0.19 -13.37 5.14
N VAL A 54 -0.81 -12.53 5.42
CA VAL A 54 -0.67 -11.54 6.50
C VAL A 54 -1.07 -12.16 7.82
N SER A 55 -0.23 -11.97 8.85
CA SER A 55 -0.57 -12.40 10.19
C SER A 55 -1.50 -11.40 10.86
N GLN A 56 -2.20 -11.85 11.90
CA GLN A 56 -3.06 -10.95 12.68
C GLN A 56 -2.26 -9.81 13.27
N LYS A 57 -1.05 -10.10 13.75
CA LYS A 57 -0.19 -9.08 14.35
C LYS A 57 0.22 -8.04 13.32
N MET A 58 0.65 -8.46 12.14
CA MET A 58 1.06 -7.54 11.08
C MET A 58 -0.11 -6.71 10.58
N LEU A 59 -1.27 -7.33 10.40
CA LEU A 59 -2.44 -6.61 9.95
C LEU A 59 -2.85 -5.55 10.95
N THR A 60 -2.88 -5.90 12.24
CA THR A 60 -3.21 -4.96 13.31
C THR A 60 -2.24 -3.78 13.32
N GLN A 61 -0.94 -4.08 13.26
CA GLN A 61 0.07 -3.03 13.34
C GLN A 61 -0.01 -2.10 12.13
N THR A 62 -0.17 -2.67 10.94
CA THR A 62 -0.24 -1.88 9.72
C THR A 62 -1.49 -1.01 9.68
N LEU A 63 -2.63 -1.55 10.11
CA LEU A 63 -3.86 -0.75 10.20
C LEU A 63 -3.72 0.41 11.17
N ARG A 64 -3.05 0.19 12.30
CA ARG A 64 -2.79 1.28 13.25
C ARG A 64 -1.93 2.38 12.63
N ASN A 65 -0.90 1.98 11.88
CA ASN A 65 -0.04 2.95 11.22
C ASN A 65 -0.79 3.74 10.17
N LEU A 66 -1.64 3.08 9.38
CA LEU A 66 -2.44 3.74 8.36
C LEU A 66 -3.49 4.68 8.98
N GLU A 67 -4.06 4.29 10.10
CA GLU A 67 -4.99 5.13 10.84
C GLU A 67 -4.26 6.35 11.40
N ARG A 68 -3.09 6.15 12.00
CA ARG A 68 -2.28 7.24 12.52
C ARG A 68 -1.95 8.26 11.43
N ASP A 69 -1.67 7.78 10.22
CA ASP A 69 -1.28 8.64 9.10
C ASP A 69 -2.50 9.24 8.37
N GLY A 70 -3.71 8.97 8.86
CA GLY A 70 -4.91 9.55 8.29
C GLY A 70 -5.38 8.92 6.99
N LEU A 71 -4.85 7.76 6.62
CA LEU A 71 -5.18 7.10 5.36
C LEU A 71 -6.34 6.11 5.49
N VAL A 72 -6.56 5.59 6.70
CA VAL A 72 -7.62 4.63 7.01
C VAL A 72 -8.41 5.14 8.19
N GLU A 73 -9.73 4.96 8.14
CA GLU A 73 -10.63 5.30 9.23
C GLU A 73 -11.18 4.02 9.83
N ARG A 74 -11.21 3.98 11.15
CA ARG A 74 -11.73 2.84 11.91
C ARG A 74 -13.01 3.26 12.60
N THR A 75 -14.06 2.48 12.42
CA THR A 75 -15.35 2.71 13.09
C THR A 75 -15.67 1.53 13.98
N VAL A 76 -15.94 1.80 15.25
CA VAL A 76 -16.33 0.78 16.21
C VAL A 76 -17.82 0.90 16.44
N PHE A 77 -18.56 -0.20 16.24
CA PHE A 77 -20.00 -0.25 16.50
C PHE A 77 -20.21 -0.90 17.87
N PRO A 78 -20.93 -0.20 18.78
CA PRO A 78 -21.15 -0.71 20.13
C PRO A 78 -22.28 -1.75 20.17
N VAL A 79 -22.09 -2.84 19.47
CA VAL A 79 -23.02 -3.97 19.44
C VAL A 79 -22.35 -5.17 20.10
N VAL A 80 -23.11 -6.24 20.29
CA VAL A 80 -22.59 -7.47 20.92
C VAL A 80 -22.72 -8.59 19.91
N PRO A 81 -21.59 -9.20 19.47
CA PRO A 81 -20.21 -8.80 19.76
C PRO A 81 -19.85 -7.48 19.07
N PRO A 82 -18.84 -6.76 19.57
CA PRO A 82 -18.42 -5.50 18.93
C PRO A 82 -18.00 -5.71 17.50
N ARG A 83 -18.35 -4.74 16.64
CA ARG A 83 -17.99 -4.77 15.24
C ARG A 83 -17.07 -3.61 14.93
N VAL A 84 -15.96 -3.88 14.27
CA VAL A 84 -15.00 -2.88 13.86
C VAL A 84 -14.89 -2.92 12.35
N GLU A 85 -15.03 -1.76 11.72
CA GLU A 85 -14.92 -1.63 10.27
C GLU A 85 -13.83 -0.65 9.90
N TYR A 86 -13.15 -0.93 8.81
CA TYR A 86 -12.08 -0.10 8.26
C TYR A 86 -12.45 0.36 6.87
N ARG A 87 -12.13 1.61 6.58
CA ARG A 87 -12.34 2.16 5.25
C ARG A 87 -11.24 3.17 4.94
N LEU A 88 -11.01 3.43 3.66
CA LEU A 88 -10.11 4.50 3.27
C LEU A 88 -10.73 5.85 3.61
N SER A 89 -9.92 6.75 4.14
CA SER A 89 -10.30 8.15 4.23
C SER A 89 -10.28 8.76 2.83
N GLU A 90 -10.76 10.00 2.71
CA GLU A 90 -10.63 10.68 1.42
C GLU A 90 -9.17 10.81 1.00
N LEU A 91 -8.29 11.07 1.96
CA LEU A 91 -6.85 11.09 1.69
C LEU A 91 -6.35 9.72 1.22
N GLY A 92 -6.76 8.65 1.90
CA GLY A 92 -6.37 7.29 1.52
C GLY A 92 -6.78 6.93 0.11
N LYS A 93 -7.95 7.40 -0.33
CA LYS A 93 -8.43 7.14 -1.67
C LYS A 93 -7.51 7.72 -2.74
N THR A 94 -6.79 8.78 -2.43
CA THR A 94 -5.87 9.39 -3.39
C THR A 94 -4.69 8.49 -3.73
N LEU A 95 -4.43 7.47 -2.92
CA LEU A 95 -3.36 6.50 -3.20
C LEU A 95 -3.78 5.42 -4.18
N CYS A 96 -5.07 5.26 -4.44
CA CYS A 96 -5.54 4.17 -5.29
C CYS A 96 -5.01 4.28 -6.71
N GLU A 97 -4.92 5.49 -7.24
CA GLU A 97 -4.45 5.68 -8.62
C GLU A 97 -2.97 5.33 -8.78
N PRO A 98 -2.04 5.87 -7.97
CA PRO A 98 -0.64 5.48 -8.11
C PRO A 98 -0.40 4.01 -7.83
N LEU A 99 -1.13 3.41 -6.88
CA LEU A 99 -1.01 1.98 -6.63
C LEU A 99 -1.53 1.16 -7.81
N GLY A 100 -2.62 1.60 -8.42
CA GLY A 100 -3.13 0.96 -9.63
C GLY A 100 -2.14 1.04 -10.78
N ALA A 101 -1.47 2.18 -10.93
CA ALA A 101 -0.43 2.32 -11.94
C ALA A 101 0.73 1.36 -11.70
N LEU A 102 1.12 1.19 -10.43
CA LEU A 102 2.16 0.23 -10.08
C LEU A 102 1.73 -1.19 -10.42
N CYS A 103 0.49 -1.54 -10.12
CA CYS A 103 -0.04 -2.87 -10.46
C CYS A 103 -0.01 -3.11 -11.96
N ARG A 104 -0.39 -2.12 -12.75
CA ARG A 104 -0.35 -2.25 -14.21
C ARG A 104 1.07 -2.42 -14.72
N TRP A 105 2.01 -1.68 -14.16
CA TRP A 105 3.41 -1.86 -14.52
C TRP A 105 3.87 -3.29 -14.23
N ALA A 106 3.50 -3.81 -13.06
CA ALA A 106 3.89 -5.15 -12.65
C ALA A 106 3.31 -6.20 -13.59
N GLU A 107 2.04 -6.07 -13.97
CA GLU A 107 1.41 -7.00 -14.89
C GLU A 107 2.10 -7.03 -16.25
N GLN A 108 2.61 -5.87 -16.68
CA GLN A 108 3.26 -5.76 -17.99
C GLN A 108 4.72 -6.20 -17.96
N HIS A 109 5.40 -6.05 -16.84
CA HIS A 109 6.86 -6.12 -16.82
C HIS A 109 7.47 -7.12 -15.85
N MET A 110 6.71 -7.64 -14.88
CA MET A 110 7.32 -8.56 -13.89
C MET A 110 7.83 -9.85 -14.55
N GLY A 111 7.25 -10.26 -15.68
CA GLY A 111 7.79 -11.39 -16.42
C GLY A 111 9.24 -11.14 -16.87
N GLU A 112 9.51 -9.94 -17.33
CA GLU A 112 10.88 -9.57 -17.74
C GLU A 112 11.81 -9.48 -16.53
N VAL A 113 11.32 -8.99 -15.41
CA VAL A 113 12.12 -8.95 -14.17
C VAL A 113 12.47 -10.36 -13.72
N GLN A 114 11.49 -11.28 -13.74
CA GLN A 114 11.76 -12.66 -13.36
C GLN A 114 12.75 -13.33 -14.30
N ALA A 115 12.62 -13.09 -15.59
CA ALA A 115 13.56 -13.62 -16.56
C ALA A 115 14.99 -13.09 -16.32
N ALA A 116 15.11 -11.81 -15.99
CA ALA A 116 16.40 -11.23 -15.66
C ALA A 116 17.01 -11.85 -14.41
N ARG A 117 16.19 -12.10 -13.39
CA ARG A 117 16.66 -12.76 -12.17
C ARG A 117 17.15 -14.17 -12.44
N GLU A 118 16.46 -14.89 -13.30
CA GLU A 118 16.87 -16.24 -13.65
C GLU A 118 18.19 -16.26 -14.40
N ARG A 119 18.39 -15.33 -15.33
CA ARG A 119 19.67 -15.21 -16.04
C ARG A 119 20.80 -14.89 -15.08
N TYR A 120 20.55 -14.00 -14.13
CA TYR A 120 21.56 -13.63 -13.14
C TYR A 120 21.95 -14.83 -12.28
N ARG A 121 20.98 -15.63 -11.85
CA ARG A 121 21.25 -16.83 -11.06
C ARG A 121 22.02 -17.88 -11.85
N ALA A 122 21.85 -17.90 -13.16
CA ALA A 122 22.59 -18.82 -14.02
C ALA A 122 24.01 -18.35 -14.34
N GLY A 123 24.40 -17.16 -13.82
CA GLY A 123 25.75 -16.65 -14.00
C GLY A 123 25.96 -15.88 -15.28
N GLU A 124 24.91 -15.44 -15.90
CA GLU A 124 25.00 -14.68 -17.15
C GLU A 124 25.12 -13.17 -16.98
#